data_96fa50fecf4dafeec9c9ec6ec9c9523d
#
_entry.id   96fa50fecf4dafeec9c9ec6ec9c9523d
#
_cell.length_a   1.000
_cell.length_b   1.000
_cell.length_c   1.000
_cell.angle_alpha   90.00
_cell.angle_beta   90.00
_cell.angle_gamma   90.00
#
_symmetry.space_group_name_H-M   'P 1'
#
loop_
_entity.id
_entity.type
_entity.pdbx_description
1 polymer ?
#
loop_
_entity_poly.entity_id
_entity_poly.type
_entity_poly.pdbx_seq_one_letter_code
_entity_poly.pdbx_strand_id
1 'polypeptide(L)'
;MIYIPKGTKDVLPQDAYKWQYVESMARDVAKLFNLKEIRTPTFEHTELFQRGVGDTTDIVTKEMYTFKDKGDRSITLKPEGTAGAVRAFIENGLAGGVLPAKMYYITPAFRYERPQAGRLREFHQFGVEIFGAASAQTDAEAILMADTLLKKLGLNVALKLNSIGCKTCRAAYNKALKDFFAPYLDGLCHDCKTRYEKNPLRLLDCKEEGCKKINADAPTILEYLCDDCAAHFEEVKTCLDLSGIAYEIDPRIVRGLDYYTRTVFEFVSTSIGAQGTVCAGGRYDGLIEELGGKAMPAVGFAAGIERLLIVMEQTGVEIPKEAKPVVYLAGMDKDCRQKTFEIATALRKAGIFAEIDHMERSIKAQFKYADKIGAQYVAVIGGNELAEGKANVKRMATGDSESVAFADMLVYFQNK
;
A
#
# COMPACT_ATOMS: atom_id res chain seq x y z
N MET A 1 2.19 -6.93 -32.08
CA MET A 1 1.46 -6.50 -30.86
C MET A 1 2.50 -6.13 -29.82
N ILE A 2 2.30 -5.03 -29.10
CA ILE A 2 3.21 -4.61 -28.01
C ILE A 2 2.59 -5.10 -26.69
N TYR A 3 3.40 -5.75 -25.86
CA TYR A 3 2.98 -6.28 -24.58
C TYR A 3 3.58 -5.47 -23.43
N ILE A 4 2.97 -5.54 -22.26
CA ILE A 4 3.48 -4.89 -21.04
C ILE A 4 4.85 -5.46 -20.65
N PRO A 5 5.73 -4.68 -20.00
CA PRO A 5 7.00 -5.17 -19.51
C PRO A 5 6.81 -6.29 -18.47
N LYS A 6 7.74 -7.27 -18.48
CA LYS A 6 7.69 -8.38 -17.53
C LYS A 6 7.78 -7.88 -16.08
N GLY A 7 6.83 -8.32 -15.26
CA GLY A 7 6.77 -7.96 -13.84
C GLY A 7 5.97 -6.69 -13.55
N THR A 8 5.30 -6.11 -14.56
CA THR A 8 4.26 -5.09 -14.38
C THR A 8 2.89 -5.70 -14.63
N LYS A 9 1.83 -5.02 -14.22
CA LYS A 9 0.44 -5.46 -14.40
C LYS A 9 -0.47 -4.26 -14.59
N ASP A 10 -1.35 -4.32 -15.61
CA ASP A 10 -2.44 -3.37 -15.74
C ASP A 10 -3.51 -3.63 -14.66
N VAL A 11 -4.03 -2.59 -14.06
CA VAL A 11 -5.23 -2.64 -13.23
C VAL A 11 -6.42 -2.28 -14.12
N LEU A 12 -7.14 -3.31 -14.55
CA LEU A 12 -8.26 -3.15 -15.48
C LEU A 12 -9.51 -2.58 -14.78
N PRO A 13 -10.46 -1.97 -15.51
CA PRO A 13 -11.67 -1.38 -14.93
C PRO A 13 -12.42 -2.31 -13.98
N GLN A 14 -12.52 -3.61 -14.31
CA GLN A 14 -13.21 -4.58 -13.48
C GLN A 14 -12.52 -4.89 -12.14
N ASP A 15 -11.28 -4.48 -11.95
CA ASP A 15 -10.48 -4.68 -10.73
C ASP A 15 -10.13 -3.38 -10.00
N ALA A 16 -10.29 -2.23 -10.68
CA ALA A 16 -9.90 -0.92 -10.15
C ALA A 16 -10.62 -0.57 -8.84
N TYR A 17 -11.89 -0.97 -8.69
CA TYR A 17 -12.68 -0.75 -7.47
C TYR A 17 -12.05 -1.40 -6.22
N LYS A 18 -11.35 -2.53 -6.38
CA LYS A 18 -10.64 -3.20 -5.28
C LYS A 18 -9.49 -2.34 -4.76
N TRP A 19 -8.75 -1.71 -5.67
CA TRP A 19 -7.68 -0.77 -5.35
C TRP A 19 -8.22 0.47 -4.65
N GLN A 20 -9.25 1.07 -5.23
CA GLN A 20 -9.92 2.24 -4.65
C GLN A 20 -10.43 1.96 -3.24
N TYR A 21 -10.95 0.76 -2.99
CA TYR A 21 -11.39 0.34 -1.65
C TYR A 21 -10.24 0.32 -0.66
N VAL A 22 -9.13 -0.37 -0.98
CA VAL A 22 -7.94 -0.43 -0.10
C VAL A 22 -7.36 0.96 0.15
N GLU A 23 -7.24 1.77 -0.90
CA GLU A 23 -6.75 3.14 -0.80
C GLU A 23 -7.67 4.05 0.02
N SER A 24 -8.99 3.88 -0.10
CA SER A 24 -9.96 4.61 0.71
C SER A 24 -9.83 4.26 2.19
N MET A 25 -9.74 2.96 2.52
CA MET A 25 -9.52 2.51 3.90
C MET A 25 -8.20 3.03 4.47
N ALA A 26 -7.14 3.06 3.67
CA ALA A 26 -5.85 3.62 4.07
C ALA A 26 -5.93 5.12 4.38
N ARG A 27 -6.64 5.91 3.54
CA ARG A 27 -6.87 7.35 3.77
C ARG A 27 -7.76 7.59 5.00
N ASP A 28 -8.76 6.76 5.24
CA ASP A 28 -9.61 6.86 6.43
C ASP A 28 -8.82 6.59 7.71
N VAL A 29 -7.94 5.57 7.71
CA VAL A 29 -7.03 5.32 8.85
C VAL A 29 -6.07 6.49 9.03
N ALA A 30 -5.43 6.96 7.95
CA ALA A 30 -4.54 8.13 8.01
C ALA A 30 -5.22 9.34 8.66
N LYS A 31 -6.48 9.58 8.35
CA LYS A 31 -7.28 10.67 8.91
C LYS A 31 -7.54 10.49 10.41
N LEU A 32 -7.83 9.25 10.88
CA LEU A 32 -8.04 8.96 12.30
C LEU A 32 -6.80 9.27 13.16
N PHE A 33 -5.60 9.08 12.61
CA PHE A 33 -4.33 9.32 13.30
C PHE A 33 -3.69 10.67 12.97
N ASN A 34 -4.44 11.60 12.33
CA ASN A 34 -4.00 12.94 11.95
C ASN A 34 -2.78 12.97 11.03
N LEU A 35 -2.64 12.00 10.13
CA LEU A 35 -1.62 11.98 9.10
C LEU A 35 -1.99 12.91 7.95
N LYS A 36 -0.98 13.54 7.34
CA LYS A 36 -1.13 14.37 6.14
C LYS A 36 -0.51 13.67 4.92
N GLU A 37 -1.21 13.72 3.79
CA GLU A 37 -0.69 13.12 2.57
C GLU A 37 0.55 13.88 2.07
N ILE A 38 1.61 13.14 1.73
CA ILE A 38 2.77 13.63 1.00
C ILE A 38 2.89 12.87 -0.32
N ARG A 39 3.22 13.58 -1.39
CA ARG A 39 3.49 12.99 -2.71
C ARG A 39 4.88 13.37 -3.17
N THR A 40 5.72 12.39 -3.38
CA THR A 40 7.09 12.54 -3.86
C THR A 40 7.21 12.13 -5.34
N PRO A 41 8.19 12.63 -6.07
CA PRO A 41 8.46 12.20 -7.44
C PRO A 41 8.61 10.68 -7.56
N THR A 42 8.34 10.16 -8.76
CA THR A 42 8.53 8.74 -9.07
C THR A 42 10.00 8.36 -9.23
N PHE A 43 10.84 9.32 -9.59
CA PHE A 43 12.28 9.15 -9.70
C PHE A 43 13.01 10.22 -8.89
N GLU A 44 14.19 9.86 -8.42
CA GLU A 44 15.06 10.69 -7.58
C GLU A 44 16.51 10.56 -8.06
N HIS A 45 17.40 11.39 -7.54
CA HIS A 45 18.84 11.16 -7.72
C HIS A 45 19.24 9.83 -7.08
N THR A 46 20.04 9.04 -7.79
CA THR A 46 20.48 7.71 -7.34
C THR A 46 21.14 7.74 -5.96
N GLU A 47 21.88 8.82 -5.68
CA GLU A 47 22.57 9.03 -4.41
C GLU A 47 21.62 9.00 -3.20
N LEU A 48 20.38 9.46 -3.34
CA LEU A 48 19.38 9.41 -2.28
C LEU A 48 19.17 7.99 -1.76
N PHE A 49 19.08 7.02 -2.66
CA PHE A 49 18.86 5.63 -2.28
C PHE A 49 20.16 4.93 -1.85
N GLN A 50 21.30 5.26 -2.44
CA GLN A 50 22.58 4.73 -2.02
C GLN A 50 22.87 5.09 -0.56
N ARG A 51 22.69 6.35 -0.18
CA ARG A 51 22.85 6.79 1.20
C ARG A 51 21.75 6.26 2.11
N GLY A 52 20.49 6.45 1.74
CA GLY A 52 19.35 6.19 2.61
C GLY A 52 19.03 4.72 2.79
N VAL A 53 19.17 3.88 1.76
CA VAL A 53 18.78 2.45 1.81
C VAL A 53 19.96 1.58 2.26
N GLY A 54 21.18 1.98 1.95
CA GLY A 54 22.44 1.30 2.32
C GLY A 54 23.06 0.53 1.15
N ASP A 55 24.34 0.79 0.92
CA ASP A 55 25.14 0.24 -0.20
C ASP A 55 25.28 -1.29 -0.20
N THR A 56 24.97 -1.95 0.93
CA THR A 56 25.11 -3.40 1.08
C THR A 56 23.80 -4.15 0.84
N THR A 57 22.70 -3.42 0.62
CA THR A 57 21.38 -4.02 0.42
C THR A 57 21.22 -4.60 -0.99
N ASP A 58 20.44 -5.66 -1.12
CA ASP A 58 20.10 -6.22 -2.44
C ASP A 58 19.38 -5.19 -3.31
N ILE A 59 18.59 -4.30 -2.69
CA ILE A 59 17.89 -3.22 -3.38
C ILE A 59 18.88 -2.33 -4.14
N VAL A 60 19.89 -1.81 -3.45
CA VAL A 60 20.88 -0.90 -4.06
C VAL A 60 21.80 -1.60 -5.01
N THR A 61 22.22 -2.83 -4.68
CA THR A 61 23.24 -3.55 -5.47
C THR A 61 22.68 -4.25 -6.71
N LYS A 62 21.38 -4.66 -6.70
CA LYS A 62 20.84 -5.56 -7.74
C LYS A 62 19.45 -5.14 -8.27
N GLU A 63 18.67 -4.35 -7.53
CA GLU A 63 17.24 -4.21 -7.82
C GLU A 63 16.81 -2.80 -8.28
N MET A 64 17.67 -1.79 -8.21
CA MET A 64 17.32 -0.43 -8.65
C MET A 64 17.23 -0.32 -10.17
N TYR A 65 16.22 0.39 -10.67
CA TYR A 65 16.14 0.86 -12.04
C TYR A 65 16.82 2.21 -12.15
N THR A 66 18.10 2.19 -12.56
CA THR A 66 18.96 3.38 -12.64
C THR A 66 19.30 3.69 -14.09
N PHE A 67 19.23 4.96 -14.47
CA PHE A 67 19.55 5.46 -15.80
C PHE A 67 20.13 6.88 -15.72
N LYS A 68 20.72 7.34 -16.81
CA LYS A 68 21.16 8.73 -16.94
C LYS A 68 20.10 9.57 -17.66
N ASP A 69 19.83 10.75 -17.14
CA ASP A 69 18.99 11.71 -17.83
C ASP A 69 19.76 12.44 -18.95
N LYS A 70 19.10 13.33 -19.70
CA LYS A 70 19.73 14.11 -20.79
C LYS A 70 20.85 15.04 -20.30
N GLY A 71 20.94 15.32 -19.01
CA GLY A 71 22.00 16.10 -18.38
C GLY A 71 23.10 15.24 -17.76
N ASP A 72 23.19 13.94 -18.09
CA ASP A 72 24.13 12.95 -17.59
C ASP A 72 24.06 12.72 -16.08
N ARG A 73 22.96 13.09 -15.43
CA ARG A 73 22.73 12.85 -13.99
C ARG A 73 22.18 11.45 -13.78
N SER A 74 22.69 10.77 -12.75
CA SER A 74 22.20 9.43 -12.37
C SER A 74 20.86 9.53 -11.65
N ILE A 75 19.84 8.95 -12.24
CA ILE A 75 18.44 8.95 -11.78
C ILE A 75 18.00 7.51 -11.54
N THR A 76 17.21 7.30 -10.50
CA THR A 76 16.67 6.00 -10.12
C THR A 76 15.16 6.08 -9.92
N LEU A 77 14.41 5.14 -10.49
CA LEU A 77 13.01 4.95 -10.10
C LEU A 77 12.98 4.50 -8.64
N LYS A 78 12.18 5.18 -7.81
CA LYS A 78 12.18 4.93 -6.36
C LYS A 78 11.87 3.47 -6.01
N PRO A 79 12.74 2.78 -5.27
CA PRO A 79 12.52 1.40 -4.86
C PRO A 79 11.66 1.28 -3.59
N GLU A 80 11.40 2.41 -2.91
CA GLU A 80 10.58 2.55 -1.71
C GLU A 80 10.22 4.03 -1.49
N GLY A 81 9.31 4.32 -0.56
CA GLY A 81 8.79 5.69 -0.37
C GLY A 81 9.50 6.51 0.69
N THR A 82 10.13 5.88 1.70
CA THR A 82 10.68 6.53 2.90
C THR A 82 11.77 7.54 2.57
N ALA A 83 12.78 7.16 1.78
CA ALA A 83 13.90 8.05 1.42
C ALA A 83 13.40 9.32 0.71
N GLY A 84 12.44 9.19 -0.21
CA GLY A 84 11.81 10.33 -0.87
C GLY A 84 11.02 11.24 0.09
N ALA A 85 10.32 10.66 1.07
CA ALA A 85 9.60 11.40 2.09
C ALA A 85 10.59 12.16 3.02
N VAL A 86 11.68 11.52 3.43
CA VAL A 86 12.74 12.15 4.24
C VAL A 86 13.42 13.28 3.48
N ARG A 87 13.78 13.08 2.20
CA ARG A 87 14.36 14.14 1.36
C ARG A 87 13.40 15.32 1.26
N ALA A 88 12.10 15.08 1.00
CA ALA A 88 11.12 16.13 0.92
C ALA A 88 10.94 16.88 2.25
N PHE A 89 10.98 16.18 3.38
CA PHE A 89 10.93 16.75 4.72
C PHE A 89 12.11 17.70 4.98
N ILE A 90 13.33 17.30 4.60
CA ILE A 90 14.54 18.10 4.75
C ILE A 90 14.53 19.32 3.83
N GLU A 91 14.33 19.09 2.52
CA GLU A 91 14.43 20.11 1.47
C GLU A 91 13.43 21.24 1.65
N ASN A 92 12.22 20.92 2.14
CA ASN A 92 11.18 21.92 2.37
C ASN A 92 11.18 22.50 3.79
N GLY A 93 12.18 22.19 4.61
CA GLY A 93 12.32 22.75 5.96
C GLY A 93 11.18 22.37 6.91
N LEU A 94 10.51 21.24 6.71
CA LEU A 94 9.33 20.86 7.49
C LEU A 94 9.63 20.61 8.96
N ALA A 95 10.91 20.40 9.32
CA ALA A 95 11.36 20.32 10.71
C ALA A 95 11.13 21.62 11.51
N GLY A 96 10.95 22.76 10.84
CA GLY A 96 10.58 24.03 11.47
C GLY A 96 9.10 24.18 11.79
N GLY A 97 8.28 23.23 11.36
CA GLY A 97 6.84 23.20 11.59
C GLY A 97 6.44 22.50 12.89
N VAL A 98 5.18 22.03 12.93
CA VAL A 98 4.66 21.28 14.08
C VAL A 98 5.24 19.88 14.10
N LEU A 99 5.79 19.47 15.25
CA LEU A 99 6.29 18.12 15.50
C LEU A 99 5.40 17.39 16.53
N PRO A 100 5.26 16.06 16.45
CA PRO A 100 5.79 15.22 15.39
C PRO A 100 5.09 15.46 14.04
N ALA A 101 5.89 15.49 12.97
CA ALA A 101 5.35 15.54 11.62
C ALA A 101 4.88 14.14 11.20
N LYS A 102 3.58 13.97 11.03
CA LYS A 102 2.93 12.70 10.68
C LYS A 102 2.48 12.74 9.22
N MET A 103 3.03 11.88 8.39
CA MET A 103 2.75 11.85 6.95
C MET A 103 2.42 10.45 6.47
N TYR A 104 1.63 10.37 5.39
CA TYR A 104 1.42 9.13 4.66
C TYR A 104 1.54 9.38 3.15
N TYR A 105 1.81 8.32 2.42
CA TYR A 105 1.79 8.31 0.96
C TYR A 105 1.15 7.05 0.42
N ILE A 106 0.57 7.15 -0.79
CA ILE A 106 0.20 6.02 -1.64
C ILE A 106 0.97 6.22 -2.93
N THR A 107 1.91 5.32 -3.24
CA THR A 107 2.87 5.58 -4.30
C THR A 107 3.35 4.31 -4.98
N PRO A 108 3.64 4.33 -6.30
CA PRO A 108 4.34 3.23 -6.95
C PRO A 108 5.80 3.17 -6.48
N ALA A 109 6.34 1.97 -6.45
CA ALA A 109 7.75 1.67 -6.22
C ALA A 109 8.24 0.63 -7.23
N PHE A 110 9.56 0.61 -7.50
CA PHE A 110 10.13 -0.15 -8.60
C PHE A 110 11.35 -0.95 -8.15
N ARG A 111 11.32 -2.29 -8.35
CA ARG A 111 12.44 -3.17 -8.03
C ARG A 111 12.64 -4.21 -9.12
N TYR A 112 13.86 -4.38 -9.58
CA TYR A 112 14.21 -5.41 -10.59
C TYR A 112 14.32 -6.80 -9.94
N GLU A 113 13.20 -7.26 -9.37
CA GLU A 113 13.10 -8.56 -8.74
C GLU A 113 12.61 -9.64 -9.73
N ARG A 114 12.81 -10.91 -9.36
CA ARG A 114 12.18 -12.03 -10.07
C ARG A 114 10.68 -12.02 -9.78
N PRO A 115 9.81 -11.80 -10.79
CA PRO A 115 8.37 -11.71 -10.57
C PRO A 115 7.79 -13.02 -10.05
N GLN A 116 6.94 -12.92 -9.05
CA GLN A 116 6.15 -14.00 -8.47
C GLN A 116 4.89 -13.43 -7.79
N ALA A 117 4.00 -14.29 -7.28
CA ALA A 117 2.80 -13.84 -6.58
C ALA A 117 3.17 -12.87 -5.43
N GLY A 118 2.56 -11.68 -5.43
CA GLY A 118 2.83 -10.63 -4.45
C GLY A 118 4.19 -9.95 -4.55
N ARG A 119 4.96 -10.20 -5.64
CA ARG A 119 6.25 -9.56 -5.90
C ARG A 119 6.35 -9.17 -7.37
N LEU A 120 6.10 -7.92 -7.65
CA LEU A 120 6.15 -7.31 -8.98
C LEU A 120 7.35 -6.37 -9.09
N ARG A 121 7.70 -5.97 -10.32
CA ARG A 121 8.73 -4.97 -10.60
C ARG A 121 8.24 -3.55 -10.44
N GLU A 122 6.97 -3.33 -10.67
CA GLU A 122 6.23 -2.15 -10.25
C GLU A 122 5.17 -2.61 -9.25
N PHE A 123 5.14 -2.00 -8.07
CA PHE A 123 4.20 -2.30 -6.99
C PHE A 123 3.86 -1.02 -6.24
N HIS A 124 2.76 -1.04 -5.50
CA HIS A 124 2.27 0.14 -4.79
C HIS A 124 2.36 -0.04 -3.28
N GLN A 125 2.74 1.03 -2.61
CA GLN A 125 2.83 1.08 -1.16
C GLN A 125 1.90 2.15 -0.60
N PHE A 126 1.16 1.79 0.45
CA PHE A 126 0.73 2.73 1.46
C PHE A 126 1.81 2.78 2.53
N GLY A 127 2.41 3.95 2.74
CA GLY A 127 3.44 4.15 3.74
C GLY A 127 3.11 5.28 4.70
N VAL A 128 3.60 5.16 5.92
CA VAL A 128 3.45 6.13 7.02
C VAL A 128 4.82 6.47 7.57
N GLU A 129 5.07 7.76 7.78
CA GLU A 129 6.30 8.28 8.36
C GLU A 129 5.97 9.28 9.47
N ILE A 130 6.61 9.13 10.63
CA ILE A 130 6.46 10.00 11.80
C ILE A 130 7.85 10.53 12.17
N PHE A 131 8.08 11.82 12.01
CA PHE A 131 9.34 12.48 12.26
C PHE A 131 9.28 13.34 13.53
N GLY A 132 10.32 13.27 14.36
CA GLY A 132 10.48 14.14 15.51
C GLY A 132 9.99 13.58 16.85
N ALA A 133 9.60 12.31 16.93
CA ALA A 133 9.17 11.68 18.18
C ALA A 133 10.05 10.48 18.55
N ALA A 134 10.66 10.52 19.75
CA ALA A 134 11.60 9.50 20.23
C ALA A 134 10.93 8.43 21.12
N SER A 135 9.71 8.67 21.60
CA SER A 135 9.06 7.79 22.59
C SER A 135 8.68 6.44 22.01
N ALA A 136 8.71 5.40 22.83
CA ALA A 136 8.24 4.06 22.52
C ALA A 136 6.74 4.03 22.16
N GLN A 137 5.96 4.95 22.75
CA GLN A 137 4.53 5.13 22.40
C GLN A 137 4.34 5.47 20.92
N THR A 138 5.28 6.19 20.28
CA THR A 138 5.18 6.49 18.85
C THR A 138 5.40 5.25 17.99
N ASP A 139 6.28 4.33 18.42
CA ASP A 139 6.48 3.05 17.72
C ASP A 139 5.22 2.20 17.84
N ALA A 140 4.64 2.12 19.05
CA ALA A 140 3.40 1.42 19.28
C ALA A 140 2.21 2.04 18.50
N GLU A 141 2.15 3.38 18.38
CA GLU A 141 1.15 4.07 17.56
C GLU A 141 1.30 3.71 16.07
N ALA A 142 2.51 3.63 15.54
CA ALA A 142 2.76 3.20 14.16
C ALA A 142 2.28 1.75 13.94
N ILE A 143 2.53 0.86 14.88
CA ILE A 143 2.03 -0.53 14.85
C ILE A 143 0.49 -0.55 14.92
N LEU A 144 -0.12 0.23 15.83
CA LEU A 144 -1.57 0.36 15.97
C LEU A 144 -2.24 0.86 14.68
N MET A 145 -1.62 1.80 13.97
CA MET A 145 -2.13 2.28 12.67
C MET A 145 -2.16 1.15 11.64
N ALA A 146 -1.06 0.38 11.54
CA ALA A 146 -0.99 -0.76 10.64
C ALA A 146 -2.01 -1.84 11.00
N ASP A 147 -2.13 -2.21 12.27
CA ASP A 147 -3.13 -3.16 12.77
C ASP A 147 -4.56 -2.70 12.48
N THR A 148 -4.85 -1.41 12.72
CA THR A 148 -6.16 -0.79 12.43
C THR A 148 -6.51 -0.91 10.95
N LEU A 149 -5.57 -0.62 10.04
CA LEU A 149 -5.79 -0.78 8.61
C LEU A 149 -6.08 -2.23 8.25
N LEU A 150 -5.25 -3.16 8.73
CA LEU A 150 -5.39 -4.58 8.42
C LEU A 150 -6.72 -5.14 8.92
N LYS A 151 -7.14 -4.79 10.13
CA LYS A 151 -8.44 -5.16 10.69
C LYS A 151 -9.61 -4.54 9.91
N LYS A 152 -9.53 -3.28 9.51
CA LYS A 152 -10.54 -2.64 8.65
C LYS A 152 -10.68 -3.29 7.28
N LEU A 153 -9.58 -3.83 6.75
CA LEU A 153 -9.58 -4.62 5.52
C LEU A 153 -10.03 -6.08 5.74
N GLY A 154 -10.45 -6.45 6.95
CA GLY A 154 -10.88 -7.81 7.29
C GLY A 154 -9.74 -8.83 7.35
N LEU A 155 -8.50 -8.38 7.49
CA LEU A 155 -7.32 -9.24 7.48
C LEU A 155 -6.91 -9.61 8.93
N ASN A 156 -6.82 -10.91 9.19
CA ASN A 156 -6.27 -11.45 10.42
C ASN A 156 -4.85 -11.96 10.13
N VAL A 157 -3.85 -11.20 10.57
CA VAL A 157 -2.43 -11.46 10.33
C VAL A 157 -1.65 -11.38 11.63
N ALA A 158 -0.57 -12.17 11.75
CA ALA A 158 0.26 -12.19 12.93
C ALA A 158 1.23 -11.00 12.95
N LEU A 159 1.31 -10.30 14.08
CA LEU A 159 2.34 -9.29 14.33
C LEU A 159 3.57 -9.96 14.92
N LYS A 160 4.69 -9.82 14.23
CA LYS A 160 6.01 -10.19 14.72
C LYS A 160 6.78 -8.93 15.06
N LEU A 161 7.41 -8.93 16.24
CA LEU A 161 8.08 -7.78 16.83
C LEU A 161 9.52 -8.13 17.22
N ASN A 162 10.46 -7.22 16.97
CA ASN A 162 11.84 -7.33 17.41
C ASN A 162 12.44 -5.97 17.76
N SER A 163 13.58 -5.95 18.42
CA SER A 163 14.47 -4.80 18.51
C SER A 163 15.82 -5.14 17.90
N ILE A 164 16.29 -4.34 16.97
CA ILE A 164 17.64 -4.47 16.39
C ILE A 164 18.66 -3.54 17.06
N GLY A 165 18.30 -2.94 18.18
CA GLY A 165 19.14 -2.09 19.00
C GLY A 165 19.62 -0.80 18.33
N CYS A 166 20.38 -0.02 19.04
CA CYS A 166 21.08 1.18 18.55
C CYS A 166 22.47 0.82 17.99
N LYS A 167 23.24 1.85 17.56
CA LYS A 167 24.61 1.65 17.06
C LYS A 167 25.51 0.91 18.09
N THR A 168 25.37 1.24 19.38
CA THR A 168 26.13 0.59 20.47
C THR A 168 25.77 -0.90 20.60
N CYS A 169 24.49 -1.24 20.66
CA CYS A 169 24.00 -2.62 20.70
C CYS A 169 24.52 -3.42 19.49
N ARG A 170 24.39 -2.83 18.29
CA ARG A 170 24.83 -3.48 17.05
C ARG A 170 26.34 -3.72 16.98
N ALA A 171 27.16 -2.84 17.55
CA ALA A 171 28.62 -3.05 17.59
C ALA A 171 28.97 -4.33 18.38
N ALA A 172 28.39 -4.49 19.56
CA ALA A 172 28.58 -5.69 20.39
C ALA A 172 28.01 -6.94 19.71
N TYR A 173 26.80 -6.83 19.16
CA TYR A 173 26.13 -7.96 18.49
C TYR A 173 26.83 -8.40 17.21
N ASN A 174 27.29 -7.46 16.38
CA ASN A 174 28.04 -7.77 15.17
C ASN A 174 29.33 -8.53 15.47
N LYS A 175 30.00 -8.18 16.59
CA LYS A 175 31.16 -8.96 17.06
C LYS A 175 30.74 -10.39 17.43
N ALA A 176 29.69 -10.56 18.22
CA ALA A 176 29.20 -11.87 18.61
C ALA A 176 28.78 -12.72 17.39
N LEU A 177 28.12 -12.11 16.39
CA LEU A 177 27.79 -12.79 15.13
C LEU A 177 29.05 -13.21 14.37
N LYS A 178 30.05 -12.34 14.25
CA LYS A 178 31.32 -12.69 13.59
C LYS A 178 32.01 -13.85 14.30
N ASP A 179 32.10 -13.80 15.63
CA ASP A 179 32.70 -14.86 16.43
C ASP A 179 31.93 -16.17 16.25
N PHE A 180 30.61 -16.13 16.23
CA PHE A 180 29.76 -17.31 16.00
C PHE A 180 29.90 -17.90 14.60
N PHE A 181 29.91 -17.07 13.55
CA PHE A 181 29.95 -17.55 12.14
C PHE A 181 31.36 -17.91 11.67
N ALA A 182 32.42 -17.47 12.35
CA ALA A 182 33.81 -17.73 11.94
C ALA A 182 34.11 -19.24 11.67
N PRO A 183 33.68 -20.20 12.53
CA PRO A 183 33.92 -21.62 12.25
C PRO A 183 33.10 -22.18 11.08
N TYR A 184 32.08 -21.49 10.61
CA TYR A 184 31.13 -21.96 9.59
C TYR A 184 31.35 -21.29 8.22
N LEU A 185 32.37 -20.43 8.05
CA LEU A 185 32.58 -19.62 6.85
C LEU A 185 32.61 -20.46 5.57
N ASP A 186 33.23 -21.63 5.58
CA ASP A 186 33.31 -22.49 4.39
C ASP A 186 31.94 -23.04 3.97
N GLY A 187 31.03 -23.25 4.92
CA GLY A 187 29.68 -23.73 4.71
C GLY A 187 28.66 -22.64 4.31
N LEU A 188 29.05 -21.37 4.38
CA LEU A 188 28.16 -20.25 4.00
C LEU A 188 28.09 -20.08 2.47
N CYS A 189 26.93 -19.65 1.97
CA CYS A 189 26.77 -19.28 0.56
C CYS A 189 27.63 -18.04 0.21
N HIS A 190 27.83 -17.81 -1.08
CA HIS A 190 28.68 -16.71 -1.58
C HIS A 190 28.25 -15.33 -1.03
N ASP A 191 26.95 -15.05 -1.05
CA ASP A 191 26.41 -13.77 -0.54
C ASP A 191 26.64 -13.63 0.97
N CYS A 192 26.51 -14.71 1.74
CA CYS A 192 26.74 -14.71 3.18
C CYS A 192 28.20 -14.49 3.55
N LYS A 193 29.15 -14.99 2.76
CA LYS A 193 30.60 -14.69 2.93
C LYS A 193 30.88 -13.20 2.78
N THR A 194 30.24 -12.55 1.81
CA THR A 194 30.34 -11.09 1.62
C THR A 194 29.66 -10.32 2.76
N ARG A 195 28.47 -10.77 3.20
CA ARG A 195 27.71 -10.18 4.31
C ARG A 195 28.44 -10.29 5.64
N TYR A 196 29.16 -11.37 5.88
CA TYR A 196 29.98 -11.57 7.07
C TYR A 196 30.98 -10.43 7.28
N GLU A 197 31.62 -9.97 6.21
CA GLU A 197 32.57 -8.86 6.29
C GLU A 197 31.90 -7.51 6.44
N LYS A 198 30.87 -7.24 5.65
CA LYS A 198 30.26 -5.91 5.51
C LYS A 198 29.14 -5.65 6.52
N ASN A 199 28.22 -6.59 6.70
CA ASN A 199 27.05 -6.45 7.56
C ASN A 199 26.58 -7.83 8.08
N PRO A 200 27.18 -8.34 9.18
CA PRO A 200 26.88 -9.66 9.71
C PRO A 200 25.40 -9.89 10.05
N LEU A 201 24.66 -8.84 10.41
CA LEU A 201 23.23 -8.92 10.69
C LEU A 201 22.44 -9.51 9.51
N ARG A 202 22.89 -9.25 8.27
CA ARG A 202 22.24 -9.75 7.06
C ARG A 202 22.41 -11.25 6.80
N LEU A 203 23.29 -11.95 7.54
CA LEU A 203 23.38 -13.41 7.47
C LEU A 203 22.09 -14.07 7.96
N LEU A 204 21.43 -13.46 8.96
CA LEU A 204 20.21 -13.98 9.56
C LEU A 204 19.02 -14.02 8.60
N ASP A 205 19.01 -13.18 7.55
CA ASP A 205 17.98 -13.14 6.50
C ASP A 205 18.31 -14.04 5.30
N CYS A 206 19.32 -14.90 5.38
CA CYS A 206 19.68 -15.78 4.28
C CYS A 206 18.59 -16.84 4.04
N LYS A 207 18.24 -17.04 2.76
CA LYS A 207 17.18 -17.99 2.34
C LYS A 207 17.72 -19.36 1.95
N GLU A 208 19.04 -19.49 1.81
CA GLU A 208 19.71 -20.76 1.51
C GLU A 208 19.59 -21.72 2.70
N GLU A 209 19.14 -22.95 2.45
CA GLU A 209 18.87 -23.96 3.49
C GLU A 209 20.09 -24.28 4.37
N GLY A 210 21.29 -24.32 3.76
CA GLY A 210 22.54 -24.52 4.51
C GLY A 210 22.81 -23.39 5.51
N CYS A 211 22.61 -22.13 5.07
CA CYS A 211 22.79 -20.97 5.91
C CYS A 211 21.71 -20.87 7.00
N LYS A 212 20.43 -21.21 6.69
CA LYS A 212 19.35 -21.23 7.66
C LYS A 212 19.61 -22.18 8.83
N LYS A 213 20.17 -23.36 8.55
CA LYS A 213 20.51 -24.33 9.60
C LYS A 213 21.53 -23.74 10.57
N ILE A 214 22.57 -23.06 10.05
CA ILE A 214 23.58 -22.40 10.86
C ILE A 214 22.95 -21.23 11.65
N ASN A 215 22.11 -20.43 10.98
CA ASN A 215 21.47 -19.27 11.58
C ASN A 215 20.54 -19.62 12.77
N ALA A 216 20.01 -20.86 12.82
CA ALA A 216 19.10 -21.27 13.87
C ALA A 216 19.74 -21.17 15.28
N ASP A 217 21.03 -21.41 15.39
CA ASP A 217 21.77 -21.40 16.65
C ASP A 217 22.52 -20.08 16.90
N ALA A 218 22.42 -19.09 15.99
CA ALA A 218 23.08 -17.80 16.16
C ALA A 218 22.56 -17.05 17.39
N PRO A 219 23.39 -16.28 18.09
CA PRO A 219 22.96 -15.45 19.23
C PRO A 219 21.87 -14.46 18.80
N THR A 220 21.04 -14.00 19.74
CA THR A 220 19.98 -13.03 19.46
C THR A 220 20.37 -11.63 19.84
N ILE A 221 19.92 -10.63 19.07
CA ILE A 221 20.19 -9.21 19.37
C ILE A 221 19.65 -8.79 20.74
N LEU A 222 18.57 -9.42 21.22
CA LEU A 222 17.92 -9.10 22.48
C LEU A 222 18.85 -9.28 23.69
N GLU A 223 19.85 -10.16 23.60
CA GLU A 223 20.87 -10.39 24.62
C GLU A 223 21.95 -9.29 24.66
N TYR A 224 21.98 -8.42 23.66
CA TYR A 224 23.00 -7.37 23.47
C TYR A 224 22.39 -5.96 23.52
N LEU A 225 21.14 -5.82 23.91
CA LEU A 225 20.53 -4.51 24.07
C LEU A 225 21.17 -3.76 25.24
N CYS A 226 21.49 -2.47 25.03
CA CYS A 226 21.82 -1.58 26.15
C CYS A 226 20.54 -1.24 26.94
N ASP A 227 20.72 -0.73 28.16
CA ASP A 227 19.62 -0.43 29.09
C ASP A 227 18.55 0.46 28.44
N ASP A 228 18.94 1.50 27.69
CA ASP A 228 18.01 2.37 26.98
C ASP A 228 17.19 1.64 25.91
N CYS A 229 17.81 0.74 25.15
CA CYS A 229 17.12 0.00 24.12
C CYS A 229 16.23 -1.10 24.72
N ALA A 230 16.65 -1.73 25.81
CA ALA A 230 15.85 -2.69 26.54
C ALA A 230 14.61 -2.02 27.15
N ALA A 231 14.79 -0.88 27.86
CA ALA A 231 13.69 -0.11 28.42
C ALA A 231 12.70 0.38 27.35
N HIS A 232 13.22 0.91 26.24
CA HIS A 232 12.37 1.31 25.10
C HIS A 232 11.54 0.16 24.55
N PHE A 233 12.15 -1.01 24.39
CA PHE A 233 11.46 -2.18 23.85
C PHE A 233 10.39 -2.72 24.82
N GLU A 234 10.66 -2.71 26.14
CA GLU A 234 9.67 -3.05 27.17
C GLU A 234 8.48 -2.09 27.17
N GLU A 235 8.73 -0.78 26.99
CA GLU A 235 7.67 0.23 26.90
C GLU A 235 6.82 0.04 25.64
N VAL A 236 7.42 -0.30 24.47
CA VAL A 236 6.66 -0.65 23.26
C VAL A 236 5.71 -1.83 23.54
N LYS A 237 6.20 -2.90 24.16
CA LYS A 237 5.39 -4.07 24.51
C LYS A 237 4.23 -3.69 25.44
N THR A 238 4.53 -2.91 26.49
CA THR A 238 3.51 -2.41 27.41
C THR A 238 2.40 -1.63 26.69
N CYS A 239 2.77 -0.75 25.74
CA CYS A 239 1.79 0.01 24.95
C CYS A 239 0.94 -0.89 24.04
N LEU A 240 1.53 -1.92 23.46
CA LEU A 240 0.80 -2.90 22.64
C LEU A 240 -0.17 -3.74 23.50
N ASP A 241 0.25 -4.16 24.68
CA ASP A 241 -0.59 -4.90 25.64
C ASP A 241 -1.79 -4.05 26.08
N LEU A 242 -1.56 -2.78 26.42
CA LEU A 242 -2.62 -1.82 26.74
C LEU A 242 -3.58 -1.57 25.57
N SER A 243 -3.10 -1.70 24.34
CA SER A 243 -3.91 -1.56 23.12
C SER A 243 -4.63 -2.85 22.71
N GLY A 244 -4.40 -3.96 23.43
CA GLY A 244 -4.99 -5.27 23.12
C GLY A 244 -4.46 -5.85 21.79
N ILE A 245 -3.26 -5.48 21.37
CA ILE A 245 -2.63 -6.00 20.15
C ILE A 245 -1.76 -7.20 20.51
N ALA A 246 -2.13 -8.38 20.03
CA ALA A 246 -1.32 -9.57 20.19
C ALA A 246 -0.09 -9.53 19.28
N TYR A 247 1.06 -9.92 19.80
CA TYR A 247 2.32 -9.97 19.06
C TYR A 247 3.16 -11.18 19.46
N GLU A 248 4.07 -11.57 18.56
CA GLU A 248 5.10 -12.59 18.79
C GLU A 248 6.47 -11.93 18.73
N ILE A 249 7.32 -12.18 19.72
CA ILE A 249 8.72 -11.74 19.65
C ILE A 249 9.47 -12.69 18.73
N ASP A 250 9.97 -12.13 17.61
CA ASP A 250 10.77 -12.89 16.64
C ASP A 250 12.17 -12.26 16.49
N PRO A 251 13.16 -12.73 17.28
CA PRO A 251 14.51 -12.15 17.29
C PRO A 251 15.27 -12.34 15.97
N ARG A 252 14.71 -13.08 15.03
CA ARG A 252 15.30 -13.31 13.69
C ARG A 252 14.85 -12.28 12.66
N ILE A 253 13.90 -11.41 12.99
CA ILE A 253 13.52 -10.32 12.08
C ILE A 253 14.70 -9.38 11.93
N VAL A 254 15.22 -9.31 10.70
CA VAL A 254 16.12 -8.27 10.21
C VAL A 254 15.47 -7.62 9.00
N ARG A 255 15.60 -6.31 8.85
CA ARG A 255 14.95 -5.60 7.76
C ARG A 255 15.82 -5.55 6.51
N GLY A 256 15.19 -5.50 5.34
CA GLY A 256 15.84 -5.40 4.04
C GLY A 256 16.55 -4.06 3.77
N LEU A 257 16.50 -3.12 4.69
CA LEU A 257 17.02 -1.75 4.61
C LEU A 257 17.90 -1.49 5.83
N ASP A 258 19.07 -0.87 5.63
CA ASP A 258 20.09 -0.78 6.67
C ASP A 258 19.85 0.38 7.67
N TYR A 259 18.93 1.28 7.38
CA TYR A 259 18.66 2.46 8.22
C TYR A 259 17.93 2.17 9.52
N TYR A 260 17.30 1.00 9.67
CA TYR A 260 16.52 0.70 10.88
C TYR A 260 17.35 0.66 12.16
N THR A 261 16.72 1.09 13.26
CA THR A 261 17.25 1.09 14.63
C THR A 261 16.15 0.67 15.59
N ARG A 262 16.51 0.15 16.79
CA ARG A 262 15.55 -0.19 17.85
C ARG A 262 14.41 -1.07 17.33
N THR A 263 13.15 -0.61 17.47
CA THR A 263 11.94 -1.36 17.13
C THR A 263 11.84 -1.67 15.64
N VAL A 264 11.59 -2.93 15.30
CA VAL A 264 11.21 -3.40 13.98
C VAL A 264 10.04 -4.37 14.09
N PHE A 265 9.16 -4.35 13.09
CA PHE A 265 7.97 -5.21 13.10
C PHE A 265 7.54 -5.63 11.70
N GLU A 266 6.82 -6.75 11.65
CA GLU A 266 6.22 -7.31 10.44
C GLU A 266 4.83 -7.86 10.74
N PHE A 267 3.86 -7.52 9.90
CA PHE A 267 2.58 -8.22 9.85
C PHE A 267 2.65 -9.30 8.79
N VAL A 268 2.46 -10.55 9.23
CA VAL A 268 2.68 -11.72 8.40
C VAL A 268 1.40 -12.51 8.23
N SER A 269 1.01 -12.77 6.96
CA SER A 269 -0.07 -13.67 6.61
C SER A 269 0.48 -15.06 6.30
N THR A 270 -0.18 -16.09 6.77
CA THR A 270 0.14 -17.48 6.44
C THR A 270 -0.45 -17.91 5.09
N SER A 271 -1.38 -17.13 4.53
CA SER A 271 -2.09 -17.47 3.30
C SER A 271 -1.27 -17.32 2.01
N ILE A 272 -0.23 -16.46 2.00
CA ILE A 272 0.59 -16.19 0.81
C ILE A 272 1.98 -16.85 0.84
N GLY A 273 2.12 -17.92 1.63
CA GLY A 273 3.35 -18.75 1.66
C GLY A 273 4.60 -17.99 2.13
N ALA A 274 5.74 -18.25 1.48
CA ALA A 274 7.04 -17.67 1.86
C ALA A 274 7.16 -16.14 1.76
N GLN A 275 6.20 -15.45 1.15
CA GLN A 275 6.15 -14.00 1.02
C GLN A 275 5.12 -13.37 1.97
N GLY A 276 4.90 -13.97 3.13
CA GLY A 276 3.84 -13.66 4.08
C GLY A 276 3.78 -12.21 4.59
N THR A 277 4.87 -11.46 4.57
CA THR A 277 4.88 -10.08 5.08
C THR A 277 4.05 -9.14 4.20
N VAL A 278 2.94 -8.64 4.72
CA VAL A 278 2.02 -7.70 4.03
C VAL A 278 2.25 -6.25 4.41
N CYS A 279 2.74 -6.01 5.63
CA CYS A 279 3.08 -4.70 6.16
C CYS A 279 4.32 -4.84 7.05
N ALA A 280 5.22 -3.88 6.99
CA ALA A 280 6.42 -3.93 7.79
C ALA A 280 7.01 -2.54 8.02
N GLY A 281 7.64 -2.34 9.17
CA GLY A 281 8.19 -1.07 9.54
C GLY A 281 9.16 -1.14 10.72
N GLY A 282 9.38 0.01 11.30
CA GLY A 282 10.25 0.18 12.46
C GLY A 282 10.81 1.59 12.58
N ARG A 283 11.65 1.80 13.58
CA ARG A 283 12.33 3.05 13.89
C ARG A 283 13.62 3.20 13.07
N TYR A 284 13.96 4.43 12.67
CA TYR A 284 15.15 4.74 11.86
C TYR A 284 15.72 6.13 12.18
N ASP A 285 16.17 6.29 13.42
CA ASP A 285 16.60 7.59 13.98
C ASP A 285 17.80 8.24 13.27
N GLY A 286 18.59 7.49 12.49
CA GLY A 286 19.77 8.02 11.80
C GLY A 286 19.53 8.53 10.39
N LEU A 287 18.40 8.17 9.74
CA LEU A 287 18.21 8.38 8.30
C LEU A 287 18.14 9.87 7.92
N ILE A 288 17.47 10.71 8.72
CA ILE A 288 17.35 12.15 8.43
C ILE A 288 18.72 12.83 8.45
N GLU A 289 19.57 12.47 9.42
CA GLU A 289 20.96 12.98 9.51
C GLU A 289 21.82 12.49 8.35
N GLU A 290 21.72 11.22 7.98
CA GLU A 290 22.45 10.60 6.87
C GLU A 290 22.13 11.25 5.53
N LEU A 291 20.89 11.69 5.35
CA LEU A 291 20.43 12.44 4.18
C LEU A 291 20.69 13.96 4.25
N GLY A 292 21.42 14.42 5.27
CA GLY A 292 21.86 15.82 5.38
C GLY A 292 20.94 16.74 6.20
N GLY A 293 19.92 16.18 6.87
CA GLY A 293 19.10 16.93 7.82
C GLY A 293 19.71 16.99 9.23
N LYS A 294 19.02 17.64 10.16
CA LYS A 294 19.38 17.56 11.59
C LYS A 294 18.99 16.20 12.14
N ALA A 295 19.84 15.63 13.01
CA ALA A 295 19.51 14.38 13.72
C ALA A 295 18.12 14.47 14.36
N MET A 296 17.25 13.56 13.99
CA MET A 296 15.85 13.55 14.42
C MET A 296 15.31 12.13 14.43
N PRO A 297 14.59 11.71 15.50
CA PRO A 297 13.98 10.41 15.58
C PRO A 297 12.90 10.24 14.50
N ALA A 298 12.79 9.02 13.98
CA ALA A 298 11.80 8.69 12.98
C ALA A 298 11.34 7.24 13.11
N VAL A 299 10.06 6.99 12.85
CA VAL A 299 9.44 5.67 12.77
C VAL A 299 8.40 5.65 11.68
N GLY A 300 8.27 4.52 11.00
CA GLY A 300 7.28 4.38 9.95
C GLY A 300 7.07 2.94 9.51
N PHE A 301 6.16 2.74 8.58
CA PHE A 301 5.91 1.44 7.97
C PHE A 301 5.44 1.59 6.53
N ALA A 302 5.50 0.51 5.79
CA ALA A 302 4.88 0.40 4.48
C ALA A 302 4.12 -0.91 4.33
N ALA A 303 2.92 -0.84 3.72
CA ALA A 303 2.10 -1.98 3.32
C ALA A 303 2.03 -2.05 1.79
N GLY A 304 2.22 -3.24 1.23
CA GLY A 304 2.11 -3.47 -0.21
C GLY A 304 0.66 -3.69 -0.62
N ILE A 305 0.10 -2.80 -1.46
CA ILE A 305 -1.32 -2.84 -1.85
C ILE A 305 -1.64 -4.15 -2.58
N GLU A 306 -0.80 -4.59 -3.50
CA GLU A 306 -1.00 -5.85 -4.22
C GLU A 306 -1.03 -7.06 -3.28
N ARG A 307 -0.19 -7.06 -2.23
CA ARG A 307 -0.18 -8.14 -1.23
C ARG A 307 -1.43 -8.12 -0.38
N LEU A 308 -1.89 -6.95 0.04
CA LEU A 308 -3.16 -6.81 0.76
C LEU A 308 -4.31 -7.39 -0.07
N LEU A 309 -4.41 -7.01 -1.35
CA LEU A 309 -5.44 -7.52 -2.26
C LEU A 309 -5.38 -9.03 -2.45
N ILE A 310 -4.18 -9.61 -2.58
CA ILE A 310 -4.00 -11.07 -2.69
C ILE A 310 -4.48 -11.77 -1.42
N VAL A 311 -4.12 -11.26 -0.23
CA VAL A 311 -4.56 -11.85 1.04
C VAL A 311 -6.07 -11.73 1.21
N MET A 312 -6.67 -10.57 0.89
CA MET A 312 -8.13 -10.38 0.91
C MET A 312 -8.84 -11.39 0.02
N GLU A 313 -8.35 -11.60 -1.20
CA GLU A 313 -8.92 -12.59 -2.12
C GLU A 313 -8.80 -14.01 -1.58
N GLN A 314 -7.64 -14.40 -1.05
CA GLN A 314 -7.40 -15.75 -0.52
C GLN A 314 -8.17 -16.04 0.77
N THR A 315 -8.43 -15.01 1.58
CA THR A 315 -9.20 -15.13 2.82
C THR A 315 -10.70 -14.92 2.63
N GLY A 316 -11.14 -14.68 1.39
CA GLY A 316 -12.56 -14.53 1.06
C GLY A 316 -13.19 -13.21 1.55
N VAL A 317 -12.39 -12.16 1.74
CA VAL A 317 -12.91 -10.84 2.10
C VAL A 317 -13.73 -10.28 0.94
N GLU A 318 -14.98 -9.97 1.20
CA GLU A 318 -15.87 -9.34 0.21
C GLU A 318 -15.58 -7.84 0.11
N ILE A 319 -15.15 -7.40 -1.06
CA ILE A 319 -14.96 -5.98 -1.37
C ILE A 319 -16.26 -5.45 -1.99
N PRO A 320 -16.82 -4.35 -1.48
CA PRO A 320 -17.99 -3.72 -2.08
C PRO A 320 -17.77 -3.43 -3.56
N LYS A 321 -18.67 -3.92 -4.40
CA LYS A 321 -18.60 -3.65 -5.84
C LYS A 321 -18.95 -2.20 -6.13
N GLU A 322 -18.51 -1.72 -7.29
CA GLU A 322 -18.87 -0.38 -7.78
C GLU A 322 -20.38 -0.18 -7.83
N ALA A 323 -20.79 1.06 -7.60
CA ALA A 323 -22.18 1.46 -7.78
C ALA A 323 -22.62 1.20 -9.23
N LYS A 324 -23.81 0.66 -9.38
CA LYS A 324 -24.43 0.43 -10.69
C LYS A 324 -25.32 1.60 -11.07
N PRO A 325 -25.57 1.83 -12.39
CA PRO A 325 -26.51 2.86 -12.80
C PRO A 325 -27.86 2.68 -12.13
N VAL A 326 -28.40 3.76 -11.54
CA VAL A 326 -29.75 3.78 -11.04
C VAL A 326 -30.72 3.61 -12.20
N VAL A 327 -30.50 4.36 -13.29
CA VAL A 327 -31.35 4.30 -14.46
C VAL A 327 -30.55 4.31 -15.76
N TYR A 328 -30.99 3.49 -16.70
CA TYR A 328 -30.62 3.55 -18.11
C TYR A 328 -31.75 4.14 -18.92
N LEU A 329 -31.50 5.24 -19.65
CA LEU A 329 -32.49 5.94 -20.46
C LEU A 329 -32.36 5.46 -21.92
N ALA A 330 -33.36 4.74 -22.41
CA ALA A 330 -33.40 4.16 -23.74
C ALA A 330 -34.23 5.00 -24.70
N GLY A 331 -33.60 5.56 -25.73
CA GLY A 331 -34.25 6.34 -26.78
C GLY A 331 -34.36 5.58 -28.12
N MET A 332 -35.55 5.62 -28.74
CA MET A 332 -35.82 4.85 -29.98
C MET A 332 -35.17 5.49 -31.21
N ASP A 333 -35.39 6.77 -31.42
CA ASP A 333 -34.93 7.55 -32.56
C ASP A 333 -34.09 8.77 -32.11
N LYS A 334 -33.77 9.66 -33.07
CA LYS A 334 -32.93 10.83 -32.81
C LYS A 334 -33.54 11.77 -31.79
N ASP A 335 -34.83 12.06 -31.88
CA ASP A 335 -35.50 13.04 -31.01
C ASP A 335 -35.68 12.45 -29.59
N CYS A 336 -36.01 11.15 -29.52
CA CYS A 336 -36.04 10.40 -28.25
C CYS A 336 -34.66 10.39 -27.59
N ARG A 337 -33.56 10.20 -28.33
CA ARG A 337 -32.20 10.25 -27.80
C ARG A 337 -31.81 11.63 -27.29
N GLN A 338 -32.26 12.69 -27.96
CA GLN A 338 -32.05 14.05 -27.42
C GLN A 338 -32.75 14.26 -26.08
N LYS A 339 -33.98 13.75 -25.93
CA LYS A 339 -34.72 13.80 -24.67
C LYS A 339 -34.06 12.93 -23.58
N THR A 340 -33.57 11.71 -23.93
CA THR A 340 -32.82 10.90 -22.94
C THR A 340 -31.55 11.61 -22.48
N PHE A 341 -30.85 12.33 -23.37
CA PHE A 341 -29.67 13.10 -23.01
C PHE A 341 -30.01 14.26 -22.05
N GLU A 342 -31.11 14.99 -22.32
CA GLU A 342 -31.59 16.07 -21.46
C GLU A 342 -31.90 15.56 -20.05
N ILE A 343 -32.68 14.47 -19.95
CA ILE A 343 -33.06 13.88 -18.67
C ILE A 343 -31.82 13.32 -17.94
N ALA A 344 -30.96 12.58 -18.63
CA ALA A 344 -29.71 12.06 -18.03
C ALA A 344 -28.83 13.19 -17.50
N THR A 345 -28.77 14.31 -18.21
CA THR A 345 -28.03 15.49 -17.76
C THR A 345 -28.59 16.08 -16.48
N ALA A 346 -29.92 16.18 -16.36
CA ALA A 346 -30.58 16.66 -15.15
C ALA A 346 -30.31 15.71 -13.97
N LEU A 347 -30.45 14.39 -14.16
CA LEU A 347 -30.18 13.37 -13.15
C LEU A 347 -28.72 13.40 -12.69
N ARG A 348 -27.76 13.43 -13.64
CA ARG A 348 -26.32 13.47 -13.34
C ARG A 348 -25.93 14.75 -12.58
N LYS A 349 -26.50 15.91 -12.92
CA LYS A 349 -26.29 17.17 -12.17
C LYS A 349 -26.80 17.10 -10.74
N ALA A 350 -27.79 16.24 -10.49
CA ALA A 350 -28.32 15.98 -9.14
C ALA A 350 -27.60 14.83 -8.42
N GLY A 351 -26.52 14.29 -8.97
CA GLY A 351 -25.74 13.20 -8.37
C GLY A 351 -26.31 11.80 -8.58
N ILE A 352 -27.34 11.64 -9.44
CA ILE A 352 -27.94 10.35 -9.73
C ILE A 352 -27.21 9.68 -10.89
N PHE A 353 -26.74 8.45 -10.70
CA PHE A 353 -26.05 7.69 -11.73
C PHE A 353 -27.01 7.24 -12.82
N ALA A 354 -27.05 7.97 -13.92
CA ALA A 354 -27.85 7.68 -15.11
C ALA A 354 -26.95 7.36 -16.31
N GLU A 355 -27.38 6.40 -17.17
CA GLU A 355 -26.68 6.03 -18.39
C GLU A 355 -27.61 6.11 -19.61
N ILE A 356 -27.04 6.33 -20.80
CA ILE A 356 -27.76 6.45 -22.07
C ILE A 356 -27.08 5.63 -23.17
N ASP A 357 -27.77 5.46 -24.31
CA ASP A 357 -27.14 4.84 -25.49
C ASP A 357 -26.28 5.83 -26.28
N HIS A 358 -25.04 5.43 -26.54
CA HIS A 358 -24.07 6.17 -27.37
C HIS A 358 -23.79 5.52 -28.72
N MET A 359 -24.42 4.35 -29.00
CA MET A 359 -24.12 3.52 -30.17
C MET A 359 -25.29 3.42 -31.14
N GLU A 360 -26.36 4.19 -30.93
CA GLU A 360 -27.58 4.15 -31.73
C GLU A 360 -28.22 2.76 -31.85
N ARG A 361 -28.14 1.99 -30.73
CA ARG A 361 -28.65 0.62 -30.69
C ARG A 361 -30.17 0.58 -30.76
N SER A 362 -30.70 -0.53 -31.30
CA SER A 362 -32.14 -0.82 -31.19
C SER A 362 -32.54 -0.96 -29.71
N ILE A 363 -33.80 -0.66 -29.37
CA ILE A 363 -34.32 -0.78 -28.00
C ILE A 363 -34.01 -2.14 -27.36
N LYS A 364 -34.16 -3.23 -28.11
CA LYS A 364 -33.82 -4.57 -27.64
C LYS A 364 -32.33 -4.69 -27.24
N ALA A 365 -31.43 -4.08 -27.99
CA ALA A 365 -29.99 -4.09 -27.71
C ALA A 365 -29.65 -3.15 -26.53
N GLN A 366 -30.37 -2.05 -26.38
CA GLN A 366 -30.26 -1.15 -25.23
C GLN A 366 -30.67 -1.84 -23.94
N PHE A 367 -31.77 -2.60 -23.91
CA PHE A 367 -32.18 -3.42 -22.76
C PHE A 367 -31.10 -4.44 -22.38
N LYS A 368 -30.52 -5.16 -23.38
CA LYS A 368 -29.43 -6.10 -23.11
C LYS A 368 -28.21 -5.41 -22.53
N TYR A 369 -27.90 -4.21 -22.98
CA TYR A 369 -26.79 -3.45 -22.46
C TYR A 369 -27.07 -2.94 -21.03
N ALA A 370 -28.25 -2.41 -20.76
CA ALA A 370 -28.69 -2.00 -19.43
C ALA A 370 -28.61 -3.15 -18.42
N ASP A 371 -29.06 -4.33 -18.80
CA ASP A 371 -28.94 -5.55 -17.99
C ASP A 371 -27.46 -5.92 -17.72
N LYS A 372 -26.62 -5.89 -18.77
CA LYS A 372 -25.18 -6.19 -18.66
C LYS A 372 -24.44 -5.24 -17.73
N ILE A 373 -24.77 -3.95 -17.72
CA ILE A 373 -24.18 -2.97 -16.81
C ILE A 373 -24.87 -2.95 -15.43
N GLY A 374 -25.92 -3.74 -15.26
CA GLY A 374 -26.67 -3.90 -14.02
C GLY A 374 -27.48 -2.68 -13.63
N ALA A 375 -28.01 -1.90 -14.59
CA ALA A 375 -28.89 -0.79 -14.31
C ALA A 375 -30.13 -1.27 -13.53
N GLN A 376 -30.51 -0.53 -12.48
CA GLN A 376 -31.65 -0.90 -11.62
C GLN A 376 -32.98 -0.66 -12.33
N TYR A 377 -33.06 0.41 -13.12
CA TYR A 377 -34.22 0.80 -13.91
C TYR A 377 -33.83 1.04 -15.37
N VAL A 378 -34.79 0.82 -16.28
CA VAL A 378 -34.72 1.26 -17.68
C VAL A 378 -35.90 2.15 -17.98
N ALA A 379 -35.65 3.40 -18.34
CA ALA A 379 -36.68 4.35 -18.77
C ALA A 379 -36.68 4.42 -20.31
N VAL A 380 -37.74 3.97 -20.93
CA VAL A 380 -37.88 3.94 -22.39
C VAL A 380 -38.61 5.19 -22.85
N ILE A 381 -38.10 5.79 -23.92
CA ILE A 381 -38.71 6.93 -24.63
C ILE A 381 -38.79 6.56 -26.10
N GLY A 382 -40.00 6.29 -26.55
CA GLY A 382 -40.36 6.17 -27.96
C GLY A 382 -41.15 7.39 -28.42
N GLY A 383 -41.63 7.36 -29.69
CA GLY A 383 -42.38 8.49 -30.25
C GLY A 383 -43.65 8.85 -29.46
N ASN A 384 -44.39 7.86 -28.96
CA ASN A 384 -45.60 8.08 -28.15
C ASN A 384 -45.26 8.69 -26.79
N GLU A 385 -44.24 8.14 -26.09
CA GLU A 385 -43.76 8.63 -24.81
C GLU A 385 -43.25 10.07 -24.92
N LEU A 386 -42.55 10.36 -26.03
CA LEU A 386 -42.07 11.73 -26.31
C LEU A 386 -43.23 12.69 -26.49
N ALA A 387 -44.24 12.30 -27.25
CA ALA A 387 -45.43 13.13 -27.49
C ALA A 387 -46.27 13.37 -26.21
N GLU A 388 -46.36 12.35 -25.34
CA GLU A 388 -47.08 12.43 -24.07
C GLU A 388 -46.27 13.09 -22.95
N GLY A 389 -44.99 13.37 -23.15
CA GLY A 389 -44.12 13.96 -22.14
C GLY A 389 -43.80 13.02 -20.96
N LYS A 390 -43.80 11.68 -21.19
CA LYS A 390 -43.61 10.64 -20.19
C LYS A 390 -42.61 9.60 -20.62
N ALA A 391 -41.98 8.88 -19.69
CA ALA A 391 -41.18 7.71 -19.96
C ALA A 391 -41.84 6.48 -19.32
N ASN A 392 -41.70 5.32 -19.98
CA ASN A 392 -42.07 4.05 -19.37
C ASN A 392 -40.85 3.51 -18.59
N VAL A 393 -40.93 3.59 -17.25
CA VAL A 393 -39.85 3.20 -16.34
C VAL A 393 -40.07 1.78 -15.86
N LYS A 394 -39.15 0.88 -16.25
CA LYS A 394 -39.18 -0.54 -15.87
C LYS A 394 -38.14 -0.81 -14.78
N ARG A 395 -38.55 -1.44 -13.69
CA ARG A 395 -37.65 -1.99 -12.68
C ARG A 395 -37.07 -3.32 -13.16
N MET A 396 -35.77 -3.41 -13.30
CA MET A 396 -35.13 -4.58 -13.92
C MET A 396 -35.24 -5.87 -13.09
N ALA A 397 -35.23 -5.74 -11.75
CA ALA A 397 -35.30 -6.90 -10.83
C ALA A 397 -36.67 -7.59 -10.82
N THR A 398 -37.78 -6.82 -10.93
CA THR A 398 -39.16 -7.35 -10.84
C THR A 398 -39.87 -7.40 -12.18
N GLY A 399 -39.44 -6.59 -13.13
CA GLY A 399 -40.12 -6.43 -14.41
C GLY A 399 -41.31 -5.47 -14.40
N ASP A 400 -41.66 -4.92 -13.24
CA ASP A 400 -42.73 -3.93 -13.10
C ASP A 400 -42.41 -2.66 -13.86
N SER A 401 -43.43 -2.04 -14.44
CA SER A 401 -43.30 -0.84 -15.24
C SER A 401 -44.34 0.20 -14.81
N GLU A 402 -43.93 1.46 -14.77
CA GLU A 402 -44.79 2.59 -14.51
C GLU A 402 -44.48 3.77 -15.44
N SER A 403 -45.47 4.59 -15.72
CA SER A 403 -45.33 5.76 -16.56
C SER A 403 -44.98 6.97 -15.68
N VAL A 404 -43.84 7.62 -15.95
CA VAL A 404 -43.34 8.77 -15.19
C VAL A 404 -43.20 9.98 -16.10
N ALA A 405 -43.80 11.13 -15.73
CA ALA A 405 -43.66 12.35 -16.51
C ALA A 405 -42.21 12.84 -16.52
N PHE A 406 -41.72 13.43 -17.63
CA PHE A 406 -40.36 13.92 -17.72
C PHE A 406 -40.02 14.95 -16.65
N ALA A 407 -41.00 15.79 -16.27
CA ALA A 407 -40.82 16.78 -15.21
C ALA A 407 -40.59 16.15 -13.83
N ASP A 408 -41.08 14.94 -13.60
CA ASP A 408 -41.03 14.26 -12.31
C ASP A 408 -39.86 13.26 -12.21
N MET A 409 -39.13 12.98 -13.31
CA MET A 409 -38.06 12.01 -13.35
C MET A 409 -36.98 12.26 -12.30
N LEU A 410 -36.65 13.51 -12.03
CA LEU A 410 -35.66 13.88 -11.03
C LEU A 410 -36.12 13.47 -9.63
N VAL A 411 -37.31 13.90 -9.23
CA VAL A 411 -37.89 13.59 -7.92
C VAL A 411 -38.13 12.09 -7.76
N TYR A 412 -38.57 11.45 -8.83
CA TYR A 412 -38.78 10.00 -8.85
C TYR A 412 -37.50 9.23 -8.49
N PHE A 413 -36.35 9.54 -9.14
CA PHE A 413 -35.10 8.83 -8.90
C PHE A 413 -34.31 9.32 -7.69
N GLN A 414 -34.61 10.49 -7.12
CA GLN A 414 -34.08 10.92 -5.81
C GLN A 414 -34.62 10.07 -4.64
N ASN A 415 -35.78 9.46 -4.82
CA ASN A 415 -36.45 8.65 -3.80
C ASN A 415 -36.26 7.14 -3.98
N LYS A 416 -35.40 6.71 -4.91
CA LYS A 416 -35.08 5.30 -5.18
C LYS A 416 -33.66 4.95 -4.80
#